data_676896e2d6088b1f9e9ca196de5981e2
#
_entry.id   676896e2d6088b1f9e9ca196de5981e2
#
_cell.length_a   1.000
_cell.length_b   1.000
_cell.length_c   1.000
_cell.angle_alpha   90.00
_cell.angle_beta   90.00
_cell.angle_gamma   90.00
#
_symmetry.space_group_name_H-M   'P 1'
#
loop_
_entity.id
_entity.type
_entity.pdbx_description
1 polymer ?
#
loop_
_entity_poly.entity_id
_entity_poly.type
_entity_poly.pdbx_seq_one_letter_code
_entity_poly.pdbx_strand_id
1 'polypeptide(L)'
;MRNGEWIGEITGILSLLLFVVANVYYPTRLIANHYRPWPRDIAIFFKKYLDIHMWLNVIAFVLMTVHAHYTNDRNIFLYASLLVTVWLTFAGILMRSKKFSSDTKKQMRMIHTQQTIFFVWLVLLILGHMLG
;
A
#
# COMPACT_ATOMS: atom_id res chain seq x y z
N MET A 1 7.77 -16.02 26.04
CA MET A 1 7.76 -15.53 24.64
C MET A 1 8.26 -16.66 23.76
N ARG A 2 7.43 -17.09 22.83
CA ARG A 2 7.89 -18.04 21.81
C ARG A 2 8.96 -17.37 20.95
N ASN A 3 10.03 -18.12 20.62
CA ASN A 3 11.10 -17.60 19.79
C ASN A 3 10.55 -17.12 18.45
N GLY A 4 10.35 -15.84 18.27
CA GLY A 4 9.86 -15.23 17.03
C GLY A 4 8.71 -14.23 17.20
N GLU A 5 7.99 -14.20 18.32
CA GLU A 5 6.88 -13.24 18.53
C GLU A 5 7.33 -11.81 18.38
N TRP A 6 8.52 -11.48 18.89
CA TRP A 6 9.12 -10.14 18.75
C TRP A 6 9.40 -9.76 17.28
N ILE A 7 9.72 -10.77 16.43
CA ILE A 7 9.92 -10.53 14.99
C ILE A 7 8.59 -10.12 14.37
N GLY A 8 7.49 -10.82 14.74
CA GLY A 8 6.15 -10.48 14.29
C GLY A 8 5.75 -9.06 14.70
N GLU A 9 5.96 -8.68 15.95
CA GLU A 9 5.63 -7.34 16.45
C GLU A 9 6.43 -6.24 15.74
N ILE A 10 7.74 -6.38 15.63
CA ILE A 10 8.60 -5.37 14.98
C ILE A 10 8.24 -5.25 13.49
N THR A 11 8.10 -6.35 12.78
CA THR A 11 7.77 -6.32 11.36
C THR A 11 6.38 -5.78 11.10
N GLY A 12 5.42 -6.02 11.99
CA GLY A 12 4.08 -5.44 11.94
C GLY A 12 4.10 -3.93 12.09
N ILE A 13 4.78 -3.41 13.12
CA ILE A 13 4.91 -1.98 13.36
C ILE A 13 5.63 -1.29 12.20
N LEU A 14 6.75 -1.85 11.74
CA LEU A 14 7.49 -1.28 10.61
C LEU A 14 6.66 -1.28 9.32
N SER A 15 5.95 -2.36 9.02
CA SER A 15 5.09 -2.42 7.84
C SER A 15 3.97 -1.39 7.90
N LEU A 16 3.33 -1.22 9.07
CA LEU A 16 2.29 -0.22 9.29
C LEU A 16 2.82 1.20 9.04
N LEU A 17 3.96 1.55 9.62
CA LEU A 17 4.59 2.86 9.43
C LEU A 17 4.90 3.13 7.97
N LEU A 18 5.47 2.16 7.26
CA LEU A 18 5.78 2.27 5.84
C LEU A 18 4.53 2.41 4.98
N PHE A 19 3.46 1.65 5.29
CA PHE A 19 2.18 1.81 4.60
C PHE A 19 1.56 3.18 4.82
N VAL A 20 1.61 3.72 6.04
CA VAL A 20 1.11 5.07 6.33
C VAL A 20 1.88 6.10 5.53
N VAL A 21 3.21 6.09 5.59
CA VAL A 21 4.06 7.05 4.84
C VAL A 21 3.84 6.92 3.33
N ALA A 22 3.77 5.70 2.81
CA ALA A 22 3.52 5.47 1.39
C ALA A 22 2.15 6.01 0.95
N ASN A 23 1.11 5.77 1.74
CA ASN A 23 -0.28 6.05 1.35
C ASN A 23 -0.75 7.47 1.67
N VAL A 24 -0.02 8.24 2.49
CA VAL A 24 -0.20 9.71 2.63
C VAL A 24 -0.01 10.44 1.30
N TYR A 25 0.67 9.85 0.33
CA TYR A 25 0.76 10.37 -1.03
C TYR A 25 -0.60 10.71 -1.63
N TYR A 26 -1.59 9.84 -1.48
CA TYR A 26 -2.90 10.02 -2.09
C TYR A 26 -3.67 11.24 -1.55
N PRO A 27 -3.93 11.37 -0.24
CA PRO A 27 -4.62 12.54 0.29
C PRO A 27 -3.85 13.84 0.06
N THR A 28 -2.52 13.81 0.13
CA THR A 28 -1.69 14.98 -0.15
C THR A 28 -1.85 15.45 -1.60
N ARG A 29 -1.87 14.53 -2.54
CA ARG A 29 -2.09 14.85 -3.96
C ARG A 29 -3.51 15.35 -4.21
N LEU A 30 -4.51 14.80 -3.52
CA LEU A 30 -5.89 15.23 -3.64
C LEU A 30 -6.04 16.70 -3.21
N ILE A 31 -5.46 17.06 -2.07
CA ILE A 31 -5.44 18.46 -1.57
C ILE A 31 -4.69 19.35 -2.56
N ALA A 32 -3.50 18.95 -3.00
CA ALA A 32 -2.70 19.74 -3.92
C ALA A 32 -3.40 19.98 -5.27
N ASN A 33 -4.26 19.08 -5.72
CA ASN A 33 -5.01 19.23 -6.97
C ASN A 33 -5.96 20.46 -6.96
N HIS A 34 -6.41 20.93 -5.79
CA HIS A 34 -7.20 22.14 -5.66
C HIS A 34 -6.42 23.42 -6.00
N TYR A 35 -5.07 23.34 -5.96
CA TYR A 35 -4.18 24.47 -6.19
C TYR A 35 -3.48 24.41 -7.56
N ARG A 36 -4.11 23.76 -8.55
CA ARG A 36 -3.57 23.71 -9.91
C ARG A 36 -3.74 25.07 -10.62
N PRO A 37 -2.81 25.45 -11.52
CA PRO A 37 -1.62 24.72 -11.99
C PRO A 37 -0.50 24.72 -10.95
N TRP A 38 0.19 23.56 -10.81
CA TRP A 38 1.27 23.43 -9.83
C TRP A 38 2.53 24.16 -10.27
N PRO A 39 3.23 24.85 -9.35
CA PRO A 39 4.61 25.23 -9.56
C PRO A 39 5.47 24.02 -9.92
N ARG A 40 6.53 24.26 -10.70
CA ARG A 40 7.45 23.20 -11.17
C ARG A 40 7.99 22.32 -10.03
N ASP A 41 8.34 22.95 -8.91
CA ASP A 41 8.91 22.22 -7.75
C ASP A 41 7.93 21.25 -7.12
N ILE A 42 6.65 21.62 -7.03
CA ILE A 42 5.58 20.73 -6.54
C ILE A 42 5.36 19.56 -7.51
N ALA A 43 5.38 19.81 -8.81
CA ALA A 43 5.26 18.74 -9.81
C ALA A 43 6.42 17.73 -9.71
N ILE A 44 7.65 18.22 -9.54
CA ILE A 44 8.84 17.38 -9.33
C ILE A 44 8.73 16.59 -8.02
N PHE A 45 8.29 17.22 -6.93
CA PHE A 45 8.07 16.57 -5.64
C PHE A 45 7.11 15.38 -5.77
N PHE A 46 5.93 15.58 -6.37
CA PHE A 46 4.96 14.49 -6.54
C PHE A 46 5.46 13.37 -7.43
N LYS A 47 6.27 13.68 -8.44
CA LYS A 47 6.91 12.65 -9.28
C LYS A 47 7.88 11.79 -8.47
N LYS A 48 8.73 12.40 -7.66
CA LYS A 48 9.66 11.68 -6.77
C LYS A 48 8.92 10.89 -5.70
N TYR A 49 7.86 11.48 -5.12
CA TYR A 49 7.08 10.82 -4.09
C TYR A 49 6.32 9.60 -4.64
N LEU A 50 5.94 9.59 -5.91
CA LEU A 50 5.35 8.42 -6.54
C LEU A 50 6.32 7.24 -6.58
N ASP A 51 7.59 7.49 -6.84
CA ASP A 51 8.63 6.45 -6.77
C ASP A 51 8.84 5.93 -5.34
N ILE A 52 8.85 6.83 -4.37
CA ILE A 52 8.93 6.49 -2.95
C ILE A 52 7.71 5.66 -2.53
N HIS A 53 6.50 6.09 -2.91
CA HIS A 53 5.25 5.37 -2.66
C HIS A 53 5.34 3.91 -3.13
N MET A 54 5.83 3.69 -4.34
CA MET A 54 5.97 2.34 -4.89
C MET A 54 6.94 1.48 -4.05
N TRP A 55 8.15 1.98 -3.80
CA TRP A 55 9.17 1.22 -3.08
C TRP A 55 8.79 0.96 -1.62
N LEU A 56 8.22 1.94 -0.94
CA LEU A 56 7.75 1.77 0.44
C LEU A 56 6.63 0.73 0.53
N ASN A 57 5.70 0.70 -0.43
CA ASN A 57 4.66 -0.33 -0.44
C ASN A 57 5.23 -1.73 -0.70
N VAL A 58 6.23 -1.88 -1.57
CA VAL A 58 6.89 -3.18 -1.80
C VAL A 58 7.60 -3.66 -0.52
N ILE A 59 8.37 -2.79 0.13
CA ILE A 59 9.07 -3.13 1.37
C ILE A 59 8.06 -3.45 2.48
N ALA A 60 7.02 -2.62 2.63
CA ALA A 60 5.95 -2.83 3.60
C ALA A 60 5.22 -4.16 3.38
N PHE A 61 4.99 -4.54 2.11
CA PHE A 61 4.39 -5.83 1.76
C PHE A 61 5.27 -7.01 2.18
N VAL A 62 6.58 -6.94 1.97
CA VAL A 62 7.52 -7.97 2.43
C VAL A 62 7.49 -8.10 3.95
N LEU A 63 7.56 -6.96 4.67
CA LEU A 63 7.49 -6.96 6.13
C LEU A 63 6.16 -7.48 6.65
N MET A 64 5.04 -7.12 6.00
CA MET A 64 3.72 -7.63 6.35
C MET A 64 3.63 -9.16 6.15
N THR A 65 4.25 -9.70 5.11
CA THR A 65 4.31 -11.15 4.88
C THR A 65 5.09 -11.86 5.99
N VAL A 66 6.22 -11.28 6.43
CA VAL A 66 6.99 -11.77 7.57
C VAL A 66 6.14 -11.68 8.85
N HIS A 67 5.48 -10.55 9.11
CA HIS A 67 4.58 -10.37 10.23
C HIS A 67 3.50 -11.46 10.27
N ALA A 68 2.81 -11.68 9.15
CA ALA A 68 1.76 -12.69 9.04
C ALA A 68 2.27 -14.13 9.27
N HIS A 69 3.56 -14.39 8.98
CA HIS A 69 4.16 -15.69 9.23
C HIS A 69 4.42 -15.96 10.71
N TYR A 70 4.83 -14.93 11.45
CA TYR A 70 5.19 -15.04 12.88
C TYR A 70 4.03 -14.77 13.84
N THR A 71 2.89 -14.26 13.36
CA THR A 71 1.68 -14.07 14.16
C THR A 71 0.71 -15.22 13.97
N ASN A 72 -0.05 -15.54 15.01
CA ASN A 72 -1.09 -16.58 14.96
C ASN A 72 -2.47 -16.02 14.59
N ASP A 73 -2.58 -14.72 14.39
CA ASP A 73 -3.84 -14.05 14.05
C ASP A 73 -4.27 -14.46 12.64
N ARG A 74 -5.24 -15.34 12.58
CA ARG A 74 -5.73 -15.91 11.31
C ARG A 74 -7.24 -15.78 11.26
N ASN A 75 -7.73 -14.75 10.57
CA ASN A 75 -9.14 -14.60 10.30
C ASN A 75 -9.39 -14.18 8.85
N ILE A 76 -10.63 -14.30 8.43
CA ILE A 76 -11.04 -14.04 7.03
C ILE A 76 -10.76 -12.59 6.59
N PHE A 77 -10.83 -11.63 7.51
CA PHE A 77 -10.60 -10.22 7.20
C PHE A 77 -9.12 -9.94 6.91
N LEU A 78 -8.21 -10.57 7.67
CA LEU A 78 -6.77 -10.48 7.41
C LEU A 78 -6.38 -11.13 6.08
N TYR A 79 -6.96 -12.29 5.75
CA TYR A 79 -6.75 -12.92 4.44
C TYR A 79 -7.27 -12.06 3.29
N ALA A 80 -8.46 -11.47 3.46
CA ALA A 80 -9.03 -10.57 2.45
C ALA A 80 -8.16 -9.31 2.28
N SER A 81 -7.67 -8.70 3.38
CA SER A 81 -6.76 -7.56 3.31
C SER A 81 -5.43 -7.91 2.65
N LEU A 82 -4.90 -9.11 2.91
CA LEU A 82 -3.70 -9.61 2.25
C LEU A 82 -3.90 -9.75 0.74
N LEU A 83 -5.01 -10.31 0.30
CA LEU A 83 -5.32 -10.44 -1.14
C LEU A 83 -5.41 -9.07 -1.82
N VAL A 84 -6.07 -8.11 -1.19
CA VAL A 84 -6.15 -6.73 -1.71
C VAL A 84 -4.75 -6.10 -1.77
N THR A 85 -3.91 -6.32 -0.76
CA THR A 85 -2.53 -5.80 -0.74
C THR A 85 -1.69 -6.41 -1.86
N VAL A 86 -1.77 -7.74 -2.07
CA VAL A 86 -1.09 -8.43 -3.19
C VAL A 86 -1.54 -7.83 -4.52
N TRP A 87 -2.84 -7.65 -4.70
CA TRP A 87 -3.39 -7.07 -5.91
C TRP A 87 -2.91 -5.64 -6.16
N LEU A 88 -2.98 -4.77 -5.15
CA LEU A 88 -2.54 -3.38 -5.25
C LEU A 88 -1.04 -3.26 -5.53
N THR A 89 -0.22 -4.08 -4.87
CA THR A 89 1.24 -4.12 -5.08
C THR A 89 1.57 -4.59 -6.48
N PHE A 90 0.92 -5.67 -6.94
CA PHE A 90 1.10 -6.20 -8.28
C PHE A 90 0.68 -5.20 -9.36
N ALA A 91 -0.49 -4.57 -9.21
CA ALA A 91 -0.95 -3.51 -10.12
C ALA A 91 0.03 -2.32 -10.18
N GLY A 92 0.59 -1.92 -9.05
CA GLY A 92 1.61 -0.87 -8.98
C GLY A 92 2.87 -1.23 -9.76
N ILE A 93 3.38 -2.46 -9.60
CA ILE A 93 4.55 -2.97 -10.33
C ILE A 93 4.26 -3.05 -11.84
N LEU A 94 3.08 -3.56 -12.22
CA LEU A 94 2.68 -3.67 -13.63
C LEU A 94 2.64 -2.30 -14.32
N MET A 95 2.09 -1.29 -13.66
CA MET A 95 2.03 0.07 -14.23
C MET A 95 3.42 0.64 -14.55
N ARG A 96 4.44 0.22 -13.80
CA ARG A 96 5.82 0.66 -14.04
C ARG A 96 6.56 -0.20 -15.06
N SER A 97 6.12 -1.41 -15.30
CA SER A 97 6.76 -2.32 -16.25
C SER A 97 6.67 -1.78 -17.68
N LYS A 98 7.76 -1.89 -18.43
CA LYS A 98 7.81 -1.54 -19.87
C LYS A 98 7.17 -2.60 -20.78
N LYS A 99 6.83 -3.78 -20.21
CA LYS A 99 6.37 -4.94 -20.98
C LYS A 99 4.89 -4.89 -21.38
N PHE A 100 4.10 -4.01 -20.73
CA PHE A 100 2.65 -3.96 -20.91
C PHE A 100 2.23 -2.78 -21.81
N SER A 101 1.14 -2.98 -22.53
CA SER A 101 0.55 -1.95 -23.40
C SER A 101 0.08 -0.73 -22.60
N SER A 102 -0.05 0.41 -23.26
CA SER A 102 -0.57 1.65 -22.66
C SER A 102 -2.00 1.47 -22.14
N ASP A 103 -2.82 0.70 -22.85
CA ASP A 103 -4.23 0.45 -22.45
C ASP A 103 -4.32 -0.41 -21.21
N THR A 104 -3.51 -1.46 -21.09
CA THR A 104 -3.43 -2.28 -19.87
C THR A 104 -2.99 -1.43 -18.68
N LYS A 105 -1.99 -0.58 -18.85
CA LYS A 105 -1.52 0.34 -17.79
C LYS A 105 -2.60 1.35 -17.38
N LYS A 106 -3.38 1.84 -18.33
CA LYS A 106 -4.49 2.77 -18.06
C LYS A 106 -5.58 2.10 -17.22
N GLN A 107 -5.95 0.87 -17.57
CA GLN A 107 -6.92 0.07 -16.79
C GLN A 107 -6.40 -0.22 -15.38
N MET A 108 -5.15 -0.66 -15.23
CA MET A 108 -4.54 -0.91 -13.92
C MET A 108 -4.49 0.35 -13.07
N ARG A 109 -4.15 1.50 -13.67
CA ARG A 109 -4.17 2.79 -12.98
C ARG A 109 -5.57 3.15 -12.50
N MET A 110 -6.57 2.98 -13.33
CA MET A 110 -7.96 3.29 -12.98
C MET A 110 -8.43 2.48 -11.77
N ILE A 111 -8.10 1.19 -11.71
CA ILE A 111 -8.44 0.31 -10.58
C ILE A 111 -7.60 0.65 -9.35
N HIS A 112 -6.28 0.77 -9.51
CA HIS A 112 -5.36 1.03 -8.39
C HIS A 112 -5.62 2.36 -7.69
N THR A 113 -6.07 3.39 -8.41
CA THR A 113 -6.32 4.73 -7.86
C THR A 113 -7.74 4.92 -7.31
N GLN A 114 -8.57 3.87 -7.30
CA GLN A 114 -9.91 3.98 -6.73
C GLN A 114 -9.87 4.09 -5.20
N GLN A 115 -10.46 5.16 -4.70
CA GLN A 115 -10.57 5.42 -3.25
C GLN A 115 -11.27 4.30 -2.51
N THR A 116 -12.32 3.71 -3.11
CA THR A 116 -13.11 2.64 -2.52
C THR A 116 -12.24 1.44 -2.15
N ILE A 117 -11.29 1.04 -3.02
CA ILE A 117 -10.40 -0.10 -2.76
C ILE A 117 -9.49 0.19 -1.55
N PHE A 118 -8.97 1.41 -1.44
CA PHE A 118 -8.17 1.82 -0.30
C PHE A 118 -8.96 1.76 1.02
N PHE A 119 -10.17 2.29 1.05
CA PHE A 119 -11.01 2.26 2.24
C PHE A 119 -11.44 0.84 2.61
N VAL A 120 -11.82 0.01 1.63
CA VAL A 120 -12.13 -1.41 1.86
C VAL A 120 -10.93 -2.13 2.46
N TRP A 121 -9.73 -1.94 1.91
CA TRP A 121 -8.50 -2.51 2.44
C TRP A 121 -8.25 -2.08 3.90
N LEU A 122 -8.39 -0.79 4.19
CA LEU A 122 -8.18 -0.24 5.53
C LEU A 122 -9.16 -0.82 6.53
N VAL A 123 -10.45 -0.90 6.17
CA VAL A 123 -11.50 -1.48 7.04
C VAL A 123 -11.22 -2.96 7.30
N LEU A 124 -10.87 -3.73 6.26
CA LEU A 124 -10.52 -5.15 6.41
C LEU A 124 -9.31 -5.35 7.34
N LEU A 125 -8.30 -4.49 7.24
CA LEU A 125 -7.11 -4.54 8.07
C LEU A 125 -7.45 -4.27 9.55
N ILE A 126 -8.23 -3.22 9.81
CA ILE A 126 -8.65 -2.84 11.17
C ILE A 126 -9.52 -3.95 11.79
N LEU A 127 -10.56 -4.38 11.09
CA LEU A 127 -11.44 -5.46 11.57
C LEU A 127 -10.67 -6.75 11.81
N GLY A 128 -9.73 -7.07 10.92
CA GLY A 128 -8.90 -8.25 11.07
C GLY A 128 -8.07 -8.26 12.34
N HIS A 129 -7.49 -7.12 12.73
CA HIS A 129 -6.73 -7.01 13.99
C HIS A 129 -7.60 -6.85 15.23
N MET A 130 -8.84 -6.37 15.09
CA MET A 130 -9.76 -6.27 16.25
C MET A 130 -10.45 -7.59 16.58
N LEU A 131 -10.58 -8.49 15.62
CA LEU A 131 -11.32 -9.76 15.75
C LEU A 131 -10.39 -10.99 15.78
N GLY A 132 -9.07 -10.76 15.80
CA GLY A 132 -8.04 -11.80 15.88
C GLY A 132 -7.61 -12.18 17.29
#